data_89a40c26c3d45a8b2562496e28daf189
#
_entry.id   89a40c26c3d45a8b2562496e28daf189
#
_cell.length_a   1.000
_cell.length_b   1.000
_cell.length_c   1.000
_cell.angle_alpha   90.00
_cell.angle_beta   90.00
_cell.angle_gamma   90.00
#
_symmetry.space_group_name_H-M   'P 1'
#
loop_
_entity.id
_entity.type
_entity.pdbx_description
1 polymer ?
#
loop_
_entity_poly.entity_id
_entity_poly.type
_entity_poly.pdbx_seq_one_letter_code
_entity_poly.pdbx_strand_id
1 'polypeptide(L)'
;MGLRGKACFPLKDEDLFPLGSTKLNGVKFYGDREPEQILSYASSLIGASGGGLVPLFRNMLKNRGGSEYPVTEFRDYGVGGVGGIIRGEAVLLGSLDFLQSMDVDIPQGTTVAQAVYMAINGELSAVVAISYAKMRSTSAGLTSLNGSRKLQPVMLTDDFMLTAEFLHSKFSVNTRRMIFPDRATKAALSQRHPDPEDKVLALATRDELVSLVYPVTGANALRKACALGLIVHILGGIVGLLIMFALAFQGSVEILTPEKILLYQLIWMVPGLLVTEWARTV
;
A
#
# COMPACT_ATOMS: atom_id res chain seq x y z
N MET A 1 13.03 -13.80 -7.13
CA MET A 1 13.62 -13.44 -5.81
C MET A 1 12.75 -14.01 -4.72
N GLY A 2 13.19 -15.07 -4.03
CA GLY A 2 12.42 -15.68 -2.96
C GLY A 2 12.49 -14.80 -1.70
N LEU A 3 11.37 -14.23 -1.33
CA LEU A 3 11.20 -13.50 -0.06
C LEU A 3 11.20 -14.51 1.10
N ARG A 4 12.39 -14.95 1.52
CA ARG A 4 12.53 -15.89 2.64
C ARG A 4 11.84 -15.34 3.89
N GLY A 5 10.70 -15.95 4.26
CA GLY A 5 10.04 -15.74 5.54
C GLY A 5 9.10 -14.54 5.65
N LYS A 6 8.78 -13.82 4.55
CA LYS A 6 7.80 -12.72 4.53
C LYS A 6 6.67 -13.05 3.57
N ALA A 7 5.44 -12.76 3.99
CA ALA A 7 4.28 -12.83 3.11
C ALA A 7 4.20 -11.55 2.26
N CYS A 8 3.97 -11.70 0.94
CA CYS A 8 3.67 -10.57 0.06
C CYS A 8 2.28 -10.01 0.40
N PHE A 9 2.18 -8.69 0.46
CA PHE A 9 0.93 -7.97 0.61
C PHE A 9 0.75 -7.06 -0.61
N PRO A 10 0.00 -7.49 -1.63
CA PRO A 10 -0.23 -6.69 -2.82
C PRO A 10 -1.14 -5.51 -2.51
N LEU A 11 -0.80 -4.35 -3.07
CA LEU A 11 -1.57 -3.10 -2.99
C LEU A 11 -1.83 -2.60 -4.40
N LYS A 12 -3.09 -2.28 -4.70
CA LYS A 12 -3.52 -1.65 -5.95
C LYS A 12 -3.82 -0.17 -5.73
N ASP A 13 -4.04 0.54 -6.82
CA ASP A 13 -4.40 1.97 -6.81
C ASP A 13 -5.64 2.22 -5.96
N GLU A 14 -6.66 1.37 -6.10
CA GLU A 14 -7.95 1.45 -5.42
C GLU A 14 -7.83 1.31 -3.90
N ASP A 15 -6.84 0.55 -3.42
CA ASP A 15 -6.56 0.39 -1.99
C ASP A 15 -6.01 1.68 -1.37
N LEU A 16 -5.30 2.47 -2.16
CA LEU A 16 -4.69 3.73 -1.72
C LEU A 16 -5.59 4.93 -1.98
N PHE A 17 -6.21 4.93 -3.15
CA PHE A 17 -7.04 6.01 -3.67
C PHE A 17 -8.33 5.45 -4.25
N PRO A 18 -9.37 5.24 -3.41
CA PRO A 18 -10.68 4.78 -3.86
C PRO A 18 -11.28 5.67 -4.95
N LEU A 19 -12.20 5.15 -5.72
CA LEU A 19 -12.89 5.87 -6.78
C LEU A 19 -13.40 7.24 -6.30
N GLY A 20 -13.07 8.30 -7.06
CA GLY A 20 -13.44 9.68 -6.73
C GLY A 20 -12.48 10.40 -5.77
N SER A 21 -11.44 9.73 -5.26
CA SER A 21 -10.41 10.38 -4.43
C SER A 21 -9.37 11.16 -5.26
N THR A 22 -9.27 10.86 -6.56
CA THR A 22 -8.44 11.62 -7.51
C THR A 22 -9.29 12.66 -8.21
N LYS A 23 -8.86 13.92 -8.16
CA LYS A 23 -9.61 15.07 -8.70
C LYS A 23 -8.76 15.84 -9.69
N LEU A 24 -9.43 16.35 -10.73
CA LEU A 24 -8.87 17.33 -11.65
C LEU A 24 -8.93 18.73 -11.01
N ASN A 25 -7.79 19.42 -10.95
CA ASN A 25 -7.71 20.79 -10.45
C ASN A 25 -7.64 21.81 -11.59
N GLY A 26 -7.18 21.41 -12.77
CA GLY A 26 -7.11 22.25 -13.96
C GLY A 26 -6.26 21.64 -15.06
N VAL A 27 -6.42 22.16 -16.25
CA VAL A 27 -5.62 21.78 -17.43
C VAL A 27 -5.12 23.04 -18.11
N LYS A 28 -3.84 23.04 -18.47
CA LYS A 28 -3.23 24.07 -19.30
C LYS A 28 -2.65 23.41 -20.55
N PHE A 29 -3.03 23.93 -21.69
CA PHE A 29 -2.52 23.48 -22.99
C PHE A 29 -1.43 24.42 -23.49
N TYR A 30 -0.51 23.88 -24.28
CA TYR A 30 0.63 24.59 -24.88
C TYR A 30 0.73 24.25 -26.36
N GLY A 31 1.31 25.17 -27.12
CA GLY A 31 1.39 25.05 -28.58
C GLY A 31 0.06 25.30 -29.28
N ASP A 32 0.03 25.03 -30.59
CA ASP A 32 -1.09 25.36 -31.49
C ASP A 32 -2.05 24.17 -31.74
N ARG A 33 -1.86 23.07 -31.04
CA ARG A 33 -2.69 21.85 -31.22
C ARG A 33 -4.05 22.04 -30.55
N GLU A 34 -5.06 21.48 -31.20
CA GLU A 34 -6.41 21.46 -30.66
C GLU A 34 -6.48 20.72 -29.30
N PRO A 35 -7.06 21.33 -28.27
CA PRO A 35 -7.18 20.70 -26.93
C PRO A 35 -7.86 19.33 -26.94
N GLU A 36 -8.80 19.11 -27.85
CA GLU A 36 -9.48 17.81 -28.01
C GLU A 36 -8.50 16.73 -28.47
N GLN A 37 -7.62 17.03 -29.43
CA GLN A 37 -6.61 16.09 -29.91
C GLN A 37 -5.61 15.74 -28.81
N ILE A 38 -5.15 16.75 -28.05
CA ILE A 38 -4.24 16.55 -26.92
C ILE A 38 -4.88 15.62 -25.88
N LEU A 39 -6.14 15.86 -25.51
CA LEU A 39 -6.85 15.01 -24.56
C LEU A 39 -7.14 13.61 -25.09
N SER A 40 -7.40 13.48 -26.40
CA SER A 40 -7.56 12.17 -27.05
C SER A 40 -6.29 11.34 -26.93
N TYR A 41 -5.12 11.94 -27.20
CA TYR A 41 -3.83 11.26 -27.05
C TYR A 41 -3.52 10.93 -25.60
N ALA A 42 -3.77 11.86 -24.67
CA ALA A 42 -3.57 11.62 -23.24
C ALA A 42 -4.44 10.48 -22.72
N SER A 43 -5.76 10.48 -23.04
CA SER A 43 -6.69 9.42 -22.65
C SER A 43 -6.31 8.08 -23.25
N SER A 44 -5.89 8.06 -24.54
CA SER A 44 -5.45 6.84 -25.21
C SER A 44 -4.24 6.21 -24.53
N LEU A 45 -3.22 7.01 -24.20
CA LEU A 45 -1.99 6.52 -23.60
C LEU A 45 -2.22 6.06 -22.13
N ILE A 46 -3.01 6.81 -21.37
CA ILE A 46 -3.41 6.42 -20.01
C ILE A 46 -4.31 5.19 -20.03
N GLY A 47 -5.22 5.07 -21.01
CA GLY A 47 -6.03 3.88 -21.23
C GLY A 47 -5.19 2.63 -21.49
N ALA A 48 -4.09 2.75 -22.25
CA ALA A 48 -3.14 1.69 -22.52
C ALA A 48 -2.25 1.35 -21.29
N SER A 49 -1.99 2.34 -20.42
CA SER A 49 -1.29 2.15 -19.15
C SER A 49 -2.17 1.40 -18.14
N GLY A 50 -3.42 1.79 -18.01
CA GLY A 50 -4.33 1.34 -16.95
C GLY A 50 -4.27 2.23 -15.70
N GLY A 51 -4.81 1.73 -14.58
CA GLY A 51 -4.73 2.38 -13.28
C GLY A 51 -5.79 3.44 -13.00
N GLY A 52 -5.63 4.11 -11.85
CA GLY A 52 -6.62 5.02 -11.27
C GLY A 52 -6.87 6.32 -12.03
N LEU A 53 -5.97 6.70 -12.97
CA LEU A 53 -6.12 7.90 -13.79
C LEU A 53 -7.07 7.73 -14.98
N VAL A 54 -7.33 6.49 -15.43
CA VAL A 54 -8.16 6.20 -16.62
C VAL A 54 -9.54 6.84 -16.55
N PRO A 55 -10.31 6.69 -15.46
CA PRO A 55 -11.64 7.31 -15.39
C PRO A 55 -11.60 8.84 -15.49
N LEU A 56 -10.57 9.47 -14.90
CA LEU A 56 -10.41 10.92 -14.91
C LEU A 56 -10.20 11.44 -16.34
N PHE A 57 -9.26 10.87 -17.08
CA PHE A 57 -8.94 11.30 -18.44
C PHE A 57 -10.04 10.96 -19.44
N ARG A 58 -10.70 9.81 -19.32
CA ARG A 58 -11.88 9.49 -20.13
C ARG A 58 -13.04 10.45 -19.91
N ASN A 59 -13.30 10.87 -18.67
CA ASN A 59 -14.32 11.87 -18.39
C ASN A 59 -13.96 13.23 -18.99
N MET A 60 -12.68 13.64 -18.91
CA MET A 60 -12.21 14.88 -19.56
C MET A 60 -12.40 14.84 -21.07
N LEU A 61 -12.04 13.74 -21.72
CA LEU A 61 -12.20 13.53 -23.15
C LEU A 61 -13.68 13.53 -23.56
N LYS A 62 -14.51 12.77 -22.84
CA LYS A 62 -15.96 12.70 -23.08
C LYS A 62 -16.63 14.07 -23.03
N ASN A 63 -16.25 14.90 -22.06
CA ASN A 63 -16.79 16.25 -21.90
C ASN A 63 -16.46 17.18 -23.07
N ARG A 64 -15.47 16.82 -23.90
CA ARG A 64 -15.09 17.57 -25.12
C ARG A 64 -15.46 16.87 -26.43
N GLY A 65 -16.13 15.72 -26.35
CA GLY A 65 -16.60 15.01 -27.55
C GLY A 65 -15.53 14.22 -28.30
N GLY A 66 -14.31 14.11 -27.73
CA GLY A 66 -13.19 13.41 -28.36
C GLY A 66 -13.28 11.88 -28.25
N SER A 67 -12.41 11.19 -28.96
CA SER A 67 -12.31 9.73 -29.01
C SER A 67 -10.89 9.25 -28.75
N GLU A 68 -10.75 8.04 -28.17
CA GLU A 68 -9.45 7.41 -27.98
C GLU A 68 -8.93 6.81 -29.31
N TYR A 69 -7.62 6.78 -29.49
CA TYR A 69 -6.91 6.21 -30.64
C TYR A 69 -6.09 4.97 -30.22
N PRO A 70 -5.83 4.05 -31.13
CA PRO A 70 -4.90 2.94 -30.88
C PRO A 70 -3.50 3.47 -30.51
N VAL A 71 -2.92 2.88 -29.46
CA VAL A 71 -1.54 3.16 -29.05
C VAL A 71 -0.65 2.02 -29.54
N THR A 72 0.41 2.34 -30.25
CA THR A 72 1.45 1.41 -30.65
C THR A 72 2.74 1.69 -29.89
N GLU A 73 3.64 0.71 -29.80
CA GLU A 73 4.93 0.82 -29.10
C GLU A 73 4.81 1.34 -27.65
N PHE A 74 3.76 0.95 -26.95
CA PHE A 74 3.57 1.37 -25.57
C PHE A 74 4.74 0.95 -24.69
N ARG A 75 5.26 1.90 -23.90
CA ARG A 75 6.31 1.69 -22.89
C ARG A 75 5.91 2.27 -21.54
N ASP A 76 6.07 1.46 -20.50
CA ASP A 76 6.08 1.90 -19.11
C ASP A 76 7.54 2.05 -18.68
N TYR A 77 7.95 3.27 -18.36
CA TYR A 77 9.34 3.58 -17.99
C TYR A 77 9.63 3.28 -16.50
N GLY A 78 8.59 3.00 -15.70
CA GLY A 78 8.76 2.65 -14.29
C GLY A 78 9.28 3.77 -13.39
N VAL A 79 9.53 4.95 -13.95
CA VAL A 79 10.08 6.14 -13.26
C VAL A 79 9.13 7.33 -13.31
N GLY A 80 7.85 7.07 -13.17
CA GLY A 80 6.83 8.12 -13.13
C GLY A 80 6.35 8.57 -14.51
N GLY A 81 6.44 7.74 -15.53
CA GLY A 81 5.94 8.08 -16.85
C GLY A 81 5.77 6.91 -17.81
N VAL A 82 4.96 7.15 -18.85
CA VAL A 82 4.63 6.23 -19.92
C VAL A 82 4.78 6.92 -21.28
N GLY A 83 5.00 6.15 -22.33
CA GLY A 83 5.11 6.64 -23.69
C GLY A 83 4.54 5.67 -24.72
N GLY A 84 4.32 6.16 -25.91
CA GLY A 84 3.86 5.36 -27.05
C GLY A 84 3.70 6.18 -28.31
N ILE A 85 3.37 5.52 -29.40
CA ILE A 85 3.11 6.16 -30.69
C ILE A 85 1.60 6.16 -30.94
N ILE A 86 1.04 7.35 -31.22
CA ILE A 86 -0.37 7.55 -31.55
C ILE A 86 -0.44 8.32 -32.87
N ARG A 87 -1.06 7.70 -33.87
CA ARG A 87 -1.18 8.28 -35.22
C ARG A 87 0.18 8.73 -35.83
N GLY A 88 1.25 7.98 -35.52
CA GLY A 88 2.60 8.28 -35.99
C GLY A 88 3.37 9.33 -35.19
N GLU A 89 2.77 9.89 -34.13
CA GLU A 89 3.40 10.87 -33.25
C GLU A 89 3.86 10.23 -31.95
N ALA A 90 5.06 10.57 -31.49
CA ALA A 90 5.59 10.12 -30.22
C ALA A 90 4.94 10.91 -29.07
N VAL A 91 4.28 10.22 -28.16
CA VAL A 91 3.57 10.81 -27.02
C VAL A 91 4.18 10.32 -25.73
N LEU A 92 4.52 11.24 -24.83
CA LEU A 92 5.02 10.98 -23.49
C LEU A 92 4.06 11.59 -22.46
N LEU A 93 3.79 10.86 -21.40
CA LEU A 93 3.01 11.30 -20.25
C LEU A 93 3.71 10.90 -18.96
N GLY A 94 3.79 11.81 -17.99
CA GLY A 94 4.42 11.50 -16.72
C GLY A 94 4.54 12.66 -15.76
N SER A 95 5.35 12.45 -14.72
CA SER A 95 5.74 13.49 -13.77
C SER A 95 6.64 14.53 -14.43
N LEU A 96 6.83 15.69 -13.76
CA LEU A 96 7.79 16.71 -14.20
C LEU A 96 9.19 16.11 -14.40
N ASP A 97 9.68 15.39 -13.37
CA ASP A 97 11.02 14.81 -13.39
C ASP A 97 11.21 13.80 -14.53
N PHE A 98 10.15 13.04 -14.83
CA PHE A 98 10.16 12.11 -15.96
C PHE A 98 10.31 12.84 -17.29
N LEU A 99 9.50 13.88 -17.57
CA LEU A 99 9.61 14.60 -18.84
C LEU A 99 10.95 15.31 -18.98
N GLN A 100 11.48 15.87 -17.90
CA GLN A 100 12.82 16.46 -17.88
C GLN A 100 13.91 15.40 -18.17
N SER A 101 13.76 14.19 -17.66
CA SER A 101 14.68 13.08 -17.96
C SER A 101 14.61 12.60 -19.42
N MET A 102 13.54 12.94 -20.12
CA MET A 102 13.32 12.68 -21.55
C MET A 102 13.67 13.89 -22.44
N ASP A 103 14.43 14.84 -21.90
CA ASP A 103 14.89 16.05 -22.59
C ASP A 103 13.76 16.96 -23.13
N VAL A 104 12.58 16.92 -22.50
CA VAL A 104 11.47 17.84 -22.83
C VAL A 104 11.70 19.16 -22.11
N ASP A 105 11.73 20.26 -22.88
CA ASP A 105 11.83 21.61 -22.31
C ASP A 105 10.53 22.01 -21.60
N ILE A 106 10.64 22.31 -20.31
CA ILE A 106 9.51 22.73 -19.48
C ILE A 106 9.68 24.22 -19.15
N PRO A 107 8.82 25.11 -19.68
CA PRO A 107 8.92 26.57 -19.43
C PRO A 107 8.88 26.91 -17.94
N GLN A 108 9.67 27.87 -17.52
CA GLN A 108 9.69 28.36 -16.14
C GLN A 108 8.30 28.84 -15.70
N GLY A 109 7.91 28.55 -14.47
CA GLY A 109 6.60 28.90 -13.91
C GLY A 109 5.46 27.94 -14.25
N THR A 110 5.74 26.82 -14.92
CA THR A 110 4.76 25.75 -15.18
C THR A 110 4.82 24.60 -14.19
N THR A 111 5.69 24.71 -13.19
CA THR A 111 5.87 23.65 -12.18
C THR A 111 4.65 23.55 -11.26
N VAL A 112 3.99 22.39 -11.28
CA VAL A 112 2.85 22.06 -10.43
C VAL A 112 3.18 20.79 -9.64
N ALA A 113 3.03 20.83 -8.33
CA ALA A 113 3.48 19.79 -7.43
C ALA A 113 2.81 18.40 -7.66
N GLN A 114 1.58 18.40 -8.16
CA GLN A 114 0.85 17.18 -8.53
C GLN A 114 0.20 17.42 -9.90
N ALA A 115 0.90 17.06 -10.95
CA ALA A 115 0.40 17.18 -12.31
C ALA A 115 0.95 16.08 -13.21
N VAL A 116 0.15 15.70 -14.18
CA VAL A 116 0.58 14.90 -15.33
C VAL A 116 0.99 15.88 -16.44
N TYR A 117 2.24 15.77 -16.84
CA TYR A 117 2.80 16.51 -17.97
C TYR A 117 2.72 15.66 -19.23
N MET A 118 2.43 16.26 -20.34
CA MET A 118 2.33 15.60 -21.63
C MET A 118 3.20 16.29 -22.67
N ALA A 119 3.99 15.51 -23.38
CA ALA A 119 4.72 15.97 -24.54
C ALA A 119 4.35 15.18 -25.78
N ILE A 120 4.29 15.85 -26.94
CA ILE A 120 4.08 15.26 -28.26
C ILE A 120 5.28 15.64 -29.11
N ASN A 121 5.94 14.64 -29.70
CA ASN A 121 7.16 14.83 -30.50
C ASN A 121 8.27 15.64 -29.78
N GLY A 122 8.38 15.48 -28.45
CA GLY A 122 9.38 16.18 -27.63
C GLY A 122 8.97 17.58 -27.18
N GLU A 123 7.80 18.10 -27.59
CA GLU A 123 7.31 19.43 -27.20
C GLU A 123 6.21 19.32 -26.12
N LEU A 124 6.31 20.16 -25.07
CA LEU A 124 5.28 20.22 -24.03
C LEU A 124 3.94 20.65 -24.64
N SER A 125 2.93 19.80 -24.48
CA SER A 125 1.60 20.01 -25.07
C SER A 125 0.50 20.24 -24.04
N ALA A 126 0.63 19.66 -22.85
CA ALA A 126 -0.33 19.90 -21.76
C ALA A 126 0.28 19.66 -20.38
N VAL A 127 -0.29 20.35 -19.38
CA VAL A 127 -0.10 20.09 -17.96
C VAL A 127 -1.47 19.93 -17.31
N VAL A 128 -1.73 18.75 -16.77
CA VAL A 128 -3.00 18.40 -16.12
C VAL A 128 -2.75 18.35 -14.62
N ALA A 129 -3.18 19.38 -13.91
CA ALA A 129 -3.09 19.45 -12.46
C ALA A 129 -4.11 18.50 -11.83
N ILE A 130 -3.62 17.55 -11.05
CA ILE A 130 -4.45 16.55 -10.35
C ILE A 130 -4.19 16.60 -8.86
N SER A 131 -5.13 16.10 -8.07
CA SER A 131 -4.92 15.91 -6.65
C SER A 131 -5.42 14.54 -6.21
N TYR A 132 -4.63 13.87 -5.41
CA TYR A 132 -4.99 12.64 -4.73
C TYR A 132 -5.42 12.99 -3.30
N ALA A 133 -6.63 12.64 -2.91
CA ALA A 133 -7.09 12.91 -1.55
C ALA A 133 -6.40 11.97 -0.55
N LYS A 134 -5.75 12.54 0.47
CA LYS A 134 -5.15 11.75 1.55
C LYS A 134 -6.24 11.29 2.50
N MET A 135 -6.52 9.99 2.51
CA MET A 135 -7.46 9.39 3.47
C MET A 135 -6.73 8.98 4.76
N ARG A 136 -7.37 9.22 5.90
CA ARG A 136 -6.82 8.83 7.21
C ARG A 136 -6.71 7.31 7.34
N SER A 137 -7.71 6.58 6.85
CA SER A 137 -7.74 5.12 6.83
C SER A 137 -6.58 4.52 6.04
N THR A 138 -6.30 5.07 4.83
CA THR A 138 -5.16 4.64 4.01
C THR A 138 -3.83 4.90 4.72
N SER A 139 -3.66 6.08 5.33
CA SER A 139 -2.45 6.42 6.08
C SER A 139 -2.23 5.47 7.27
N ALA A 140 -3.29 5.18 8.03
CA ALA A 140 -3.24 4.24 9.15
C ALA A 140 -2.92 2.81 8.69
N GLY A 141 -3.54 2.34 7.59
CA GLY A 141 -3.28 1.04 7.01
C GLY A 141 -1.82 0.89 6.55
N LEU A 142 -1.29 1.88 5.81
CA LEU A 142 0.11 1.87 5.36
C LEU A 142 1.10 1.90 6.54
N THR A 143 0.81 2.68 7.58
CA THR A 143 1.65 2.74 8.79
C THR A 143 1.68 1.40 9.51
N SER A 144 0.53 0.76 9.70
CA SER A 144 0.41 -0.56 10.31
C SER A 144 1.11 -1.64 9.48
N LEU A 145 0.95 -1.60 8.15
CA LEU A 145 1.60 -2.52 7.22
C LEU A 145 3.14 -2.39 7.29
N ASN A 146 3.64 -1.16 7.31
CA ASN A 146 5.08 -0.90 7.45
C ASN A 146 5.64 -1.31 8.81
N GLY A 147 4.86 -1.24 9.87
CA GLY A 147 5.23 -1.74 11.20
C GLY A 147 5.37 -3.25 11.26
N SER A 148 4.67 -3.98 10.42
CA SER A 148 4.73 -5.44 10.38
C SER A 148 6.00 -5.95 9.72
N ARG A 149 6.86 -6.66 10.47
CA ARG A 149 8.08 -7.29 9.91
C ARG A 149 7.81 -8.53 9.07
N LYS A 150 6.62 -9.12 9.18
CA LYS A 150 6.23 -10.34 8.48
C LYS A 150 5.61 -10.09 7.10
N LEU A 151 5.10 -8.87 6.87
CA LEU A 151 4.48 -8.50 5.62
C LEU A 151 5.44 -7.67 4.77
N GLN A 152 5.45 -7.94 3.48
CA GLN A 152 6.20 -7.19 2.48
C GLN A 152 5.22 -6.51 1.53
N PRO A 153 5.04 -5.18 1.62
CA PRO A 153 4.16 -4.46 0.69
C PRO A 153 4.70 -4.53 -0.73
N VAL A 154 3.83 -4.84 -1.68
CA VAL A 154 4.15 -4.90 -3.11
C VAL A 154 3.13 -4.05 -3.85
N MET A 155 3.60 -3.01 -4.53
CA MET A 155 2.75 -2.08 -5.27
C MET A 155 2.43 -2.66 -6.64
N LEU A 156 1.18 -3.06 -6.84
CA LEU A 156 0.66 -3.54 -8.13
C LEU A 156 -0.11 -2.41 -8.85
N THR A 157 0.42 -1.19 -8.76
CA THR A 157 -0.17 -0.01 -9.40
C THR A 157 0.19 0.07 -10.87
N ASP A 158 -0.77 0.43 -11.71
CA ASP A 158 -0.56 0.84 -13.09
C ASP A 158 -0.63 2.36 -13.25
N ASP A 159 -0.87 3.09 -12.15
CA ASP A 159 -0.76 4.53 -12.11
C ASP A 159 0.72 4.94 -11.94
N PHE A 160 1.31 5.45 -13.03
CA PHE A 160 2.71 5.86 -13.08
C PHE A 160 3.04 7.02 -12.11
N MET A 161 2.05 7.75 -11.62
CA MET A 161 2.25 8.81 -10.62
C MET A 161 2.48 8.27 -9.20
N LEU A 162 2.10 7.01 -8.94
CA LEU A 162 2.25 6.40 -7.61
C LEU A 162 3.64 5.82 -7.39
N THR A 163 4.65 6.70 -7.41
CA THR A 163 6.05 6.34 -7.14
C THR A 163 6.34 6.23 -5.64
N ALA A 164 7.51 5.68 -5.30
CA ALA A 164 7.97 5.60 -3.91
C ALA A 164 8.07 6.99 -3.24
N GLU A 165 8.59 7.97 -3.98
CA GLU A 165 8.75 9.36 -3.56
C GLU A 165 7.38 10.01 -3.32
N PHE A 166 6.43 9.79 -4.23
CA PHE A 166 5.06 10.30 -4.08
C PHE A 166 4.40 9.75 -2.82
N LEU A 167 4.45 8.42 -2.61
CA LEU A 167 3.86 7.79 -1.43
C LEU A 167 4.53 8.25 -0.13
N HIS A 168 5.86 8.40 -0.14
CA HIS A 168 6.59 8.94 1.01
C HIS A 168 6.13 10.36 1.36
N SER A 169 6.07 11.26 0.39
CA SER A 169 5.64 12.66 0.60
C SER A 169 4.18 12.77 1.01
N LYS A 170 3.30 11.96 0.39
CA LYS A 170 1.85 12.04 0.61
C LYS A 170 1.41 11.48 1.95
N PHE A 171 1.95 10.32 2.35
CA PHE A 171 1.51 9.59 3.54
C PHE A 171 2.51 9.65 4.70
N SER A 172 3.70 10.19 4.50
CA SER A 172 4.81 10.23 5.46
C SER A 172 5.22 8.81 5.92
N VAL A 173 5.16 7.84 5.00
CA VAL A 173 5.50 6.44 5.26
C VAL A 173 6.87 6.09 4.70
N ASN A 174 7.57 5.17 5.34
CA ASN A 174 8.86 4.68 4.85
C ASN A 174 8.65 3.69 3.70
N THR A 175 8.97 4.11 2.48
CA THR A 175 8.79 3.31 1.25
C THR A 175 9.94 2.34 0.96
N ARG A 176 11.06 2.38 1.71
CA ARG A 176 12.23 1.49 1.50
C ARG A 176 11.90 0.00 1.56
N ARG A 177 10.82 -0.36 2.25
CA ARG A 177 10.35 -1.74 2.37
C ARG A 177 9.30 -2.11 1.34
N MET A 178 8.80 -1.16 0.57
CA MET A 178 7.84 -1.40 -0.50
C MET A 178 8.57 -1.85 -1.75
N ILE A 179 7.98 -2.82 -2.46
CA ILE A 179 8.49 -3.30 -3.75
C ILE A 179 7.63 -2.70 -4.84
N PHE A 180 8.27 -2.12 -5.84
CA PHE A 180 7.64 -1.63 -7.06
C PHE A 180 8.11 -2.52 -8.22
N PRO A 181 7.34 -3.58 -8.53
CA PRO A 181 7.72 -4.53 -9.57
C PRO A 181 7.54 -3.92 -10.98
N ASP A 182 8.28 -4.45 -11.93
CA ASP A 182 8.08 -4.16 -13.35
C ASP A 182 6.73 -4.69 -13.87
N ARG A 183 6.31 -4.23 -15.04
CA ARG A 183 5.00 -4.56 -15.63
C ARG A 183 4.81 -6.08 -15.81
N ALA A 184 5.83 -6.80 -16.24
CA ALA A 184 5.74 -8.25 -16.42
C ALA A 184 5.50 -8.98 -15.09
N THR A 185 6.21 -8.59 -14.05
CA THR A 185 6.04 -9.12 -12.69
C THR A 185 4.68 -8.73 -12.09
N LYS A 186 4.20 -7.50 -12.32
CA LYS A 186 2.85 -7.07 -11.91
C LYS A 186 1.78 -7.97 -12.55
N ALA A 187 1.86 -8.20 -13.87
CA ALA A 187 0.93 -9.05 -14.60
C ALA A 187 0.93 -10.49 -14.06
N ALA A 188 2.11 -11.06 -13.84
CA ALA A 188 2.25 -12.41 -13.29
C ALA A 188 1.67 -12.54 -11.87
N LEU A 189 1.87 -11.52 -11.02
CA LEU A 189 1.32 -11.50 -9.66
C LEU A 189 -0.21 -11.31 -9.66
N SER A 190 -0.74 -10.49 -10.58
CA SER A 190 -2.18 -10.24 -10.72
C SER A 190 -2.95 -11.46 -11.25
N GLN A 191 -2.30 -12.33 -12.02
CA GLN A 191 -2.89 -13.55 -12.60
C GLN A 191 -2.79 -14.75 -11.64
N ARG A 192 -2.06 -14.63 -10.54
CA ARG A 192 -1.89 -15.73 -9.59
C ARG A 192 -3.19 -15.95 -8.82
N HIS A 193 -3.89 -17.01 -9.13
CA HIS A 193 -5.02 -17.49 -8.34
C HIS A 193 -4.50 -18.19 -7.09
N PRO A 194 -5.14 -18.01 -5.91
CA PRO A 194 -4.82 -18.79 -4.72
C PRO A 194 -5.05 -20.28 -5.03
N ASP A 195 -4.15 -21.12 -4.54
CA ASP A 195 -4.34 -22.58 -4.59
C ASP A 195 -5.60 -22.91 -3.77
N PRO A 196 -6.52 -23.75 -4.26
CA PRO A 196 -7.68 -24.21 -3.49
C PRO A 196 -7.32 -24.85 -2.15
N GLU A 197 -6.11 -25.40 -2.03
CA GLU A 197 -5.58 -25.98 -0.78
C GLU A 197 -4.96 -24.94 0.16
N ASP A 198 -4.73 -23.70 -0.30
CA ASP A 198 -4.20 -22.62 0.52
C ASP A 198 -5.19 -22.25 1.63
N LYS A 199 -4.69 -22.22 2.87
CA LYS A 199 -5.49 -21.79 4.02
C LYS A 199 -5.75 -20.30 3.93
N VAL A 200 -7.02 -19.92 3.94
CA VAL A 200 -7.43 -18.51 4.01
C VAL A 200 -6.95 -17.91 5.33
N LEU A 201 -6.06 -16.90 5.24
CA LEU A 201 -5.50 -16.21 6.41
C LEU A 201 -6.43 -15.10 6.94
N ALA A 202 -7.10 -14.39 6.02
CA ALA A 202 -8.04 -13.33 6.35
C ALA A 202 -9.01 -13.12 5.19
N LEU A 203 -10.23 -12.74 5.51
CA LEU A 203 -11.23 -12.28 4.56
C LEU A 203 -11.65 -10.87 4.98
N ALA A 204 -11.47 -9.88 4.11
CA ALA A 204 -11.93 -8.52 4.34
C ALA A 204 -12.91 -8.12 3.24
N THR A 205 -14.02 -7.51 3.63
CA THR A 205 -15.15 -7.21 2.73
C THR A 205 -15.41 -5.72 2.56
N ARG A 206 -14.49 -4.86 2.98
CA ARG A 206 -14.62 -3.39 2.89
C ARG A 206 -13.58 -2.79 1.98
N ASP A 207 -13.94 -1.67 1.33
CA ASP A 207 -13.14 -0.98 0.33
C ASP A 207 -12.00 -0.13 0.90
N GLU A 208 -11.71 -0.23 2.22
CA GLU A 208 -10.66 0.54 2.86
C GLU A 208 -9.46 -0.32 3.21
N LEU A 209 -8.25 0.16 2.90
CA LEU A 209 -6.98 -0.51 3.20
C LEU A 209 -6.87 -0.92 4.68
N VAL A 210 -7.33 -0.09 5.59
CA VAL A 210 -7.28 -0.36 7.03
C VAL A 210 -8.08 -1.60 7.41
N SER A 211 -9.21 -1.82 6.75
CA SER A 211 -10.09 -2.98 6.99
C SER A 211 -9.45 -4.30 6.55
N LEU A 212 -8.51 -4.25 5.61
CA LEU A 212 -7.74 -5.41 5.18
C LEU A 212 -6.48 -5.61 6.05
N VAL A 213 -5.77 -4.53 6.39
CA VAL A 213 -4.48 -4.60 7.10
C VAL A 213 -4.66 -4.93 8.58
N TYR A 214 -5.64 -4.34 9.26
CA TYR A 214 -5.84 -4.53 10.70
C TYR A 214 -6.16 -5.96 11.13
N PRO A 215 -7.03 -6.72 10.44
CA PRO A 215 -7.23 -8.13 10.77
C PRO A 215 -5.95 -8.95 10.70
N VAL A 216 -5.13 -8.73 9.66
CA VAL A 216 -3.87 -9.48 9.47
C VAL A 216 -2.81 -9.09 10.50
N THR A 217 -2.62 -7.79 10.75
CA THR A 217 -1.63 -7.32 11.74
C THR A 217 -2.11 -7.59 13.16
N GLY A 218 -3.40 -7.40 13.45
CA GLY A 218 -4.02 -7.67 14.74
C GLY A 218 -4.00 -9.16 15.09
N ALA A 219 -4.30 -10.05 14.16
CA ALA A 219 -4.19 -11.49 14.38
C ALA A 219 -2.75 -11.92 14.77
N ASN A 220 -1.74 -11.31 14.15
CA ASN A 220 -0.34 -11.54 14.52
C ASN A 220 -0.01 -11.01 15.92
N ALA A 221 -0.53 -9.84 16.30
CA ALA A 221 -0.36 -9.27 17.63
C ALA A 221 -1.06 -10.15 18.69
N LEU A 222 -2.30 -10.55 18.42
CA LEU A 222 -3.07 -11.44 19.31
C LEU A 222 -2.35 -12.77 19.52
N ARG A 223 -1.85 -13.38 18.45
CA ARG A 223 -1.09 -14.65 18.56
C ARG A 223 0.14 -14.50 19.45
N LYS A 224 0.88 -13.39 19.34
CA LYS A 224 2.03 -13.10 20.22
C LYS A 224 1.58 -12.91 21.66
N ALA A 225 0.52 -12.13 21.88
CA ALA A 225 -0.03 -11.89 23.20
C ALA A 225 -0.44 -13.21 23.89
N CYS A 226 -1.17 -14.08 23.18
CA CYS A 226 -1.56 -15.39 23.69
C CYS A 226 -0.33 -16.27 24.00
N ALA A 227 0.68 -16.30 23.14
CA ALA A 227 1.88 -17.09 23.36
C ALA A 227 2.67 -16.61 24.58
N LEU A 228 2.83 -15.29 24.75
CA LEU A 228 3.52 -14.72 25.91
C LEU A 228 2.72 -14.92 27.20
N GLY A 229 1.40 -14.74 27.16
CA GLY A 229 0.53 -15.04 28.29
C GLY A 229 0.64 -16.50 28.74
N LEU A 230 0.63 -17.43 27.78
CA LEU A 230 0.80 -18.86 28.07
C LEU A 230 2.16 -19.14 28.73
N ILE A 231 3.24 -18.53 28.26
CA ILE A 231 4.58 -18.68 28.85
C ILE A 231 4.58 -18.22 30.30
N VAL A 232 3.97 -17.06 30.58
CA VAL A 232 3.88 -16.53 31.95
C VAL A 232 3.10 -17.51 32.86
N HIS A 233 1.97 -18.05 32.39
CA HIS A 233 1.20 -19.01 33.18
C HIS A 233 1.94 -20.33 33.42
N ILE A 234 2.67 -20.83 32.42
CA ILE A 234 3.50 -22.03 32.58
C ILE A 234 4.60 -21.78 33.63
N LEU A 235 5.28 -20.64 33.56
CA LEU A 235 6.29 -20.28 34.56
C LEU A 235 5.69 -20.18 35.95
N GLY A 236 4.52 -19.57 36.10
CA GLY A 236 3.79 -19.56 37.36
C GLY A 236 3.48 -20.95 37.88
N GLY A 237 3.02 -21.85 37.02
CA GLY A 237 2.78 -23.25 37.37
C GLY A 237 4.04 -23.96 37.87
N ILE A 238 5.17 -23.78 37.18
CA ILE A 238 6.46 -24.39 37.57
C ILE A 238 6.91 -23.86 38.94
N VAL A 239 6.85 -22.53 39.15
CA VAL A 239 7.22 -21.95 40.45
C VAL A 239 6.30 -22.45 41.55
N GLY A 240 4.98 -22.55 41.30
CA GLY A 240 4.04 -23.10 42.26
C GLY A 240 4.34 -24.55 42.66
N LEU A 241 4.68 -25.38 41.66
CA LEU A 241 5.09 -26.76 41.91
C LEU A 241 6.38 -26.86 42.73
N LEU A 242 7.36 -26.01 42.44
CA LEU A 242 8.61 -25.95 43.22
C LEU A 242 8.36 -25.53 44.67
N ILE A 243 7.48 -24.53 44.91
CA ILE A 243 7.08 -24.12 46.27
C ILE A 243 6.37 -25.27 46.99
N MET A 244 5.42 -25.94 46.33
CA MET A 244 4.73 -27.12 46.92
C MET A 244 5.73 -28.20 47.30
N PHE A 245 6.66 -28.52 46.38
CA PHE A 245 7.67 -29.54 46.66
C PHE A 245 8.56 -29.18 47.85
N ALA A 246 9.02 -27.91 47.92
CA ALA A 246 9.84 -27.42 49.01
C ALA A 246 9.11 -27.50 50.38
N LEU A 247 7.82 -27.14 50.41
CA LEU A 247 7.00 -27.20 51.64
C LEU A 247 6.72 -28.65 52.04
N ALA A 248 6.49 -29.54 51.07
CA ALA A 248 6.32 -30.94 51.34
C ALA A 248 7.60 -31.57 51.94
N PHE A 249 8.76 -31.21 51.38
CA PHE A 249 10.05 -31.68 51.87
C PHE A 249 10.34 -31.24 53.31
N GLN A 250 9.88 -30.03 53.67
CA GLN A 250 10.01 -29.49 55.01
C GLN A 250 8.93 -29.97 55.98
N GLY A 251 7.98 -30.78 55.53
CA GLY A 251 6.86 -31.22 56.34
C GLY A 251 5.84 -30.11 56.72
N SER A 252 5.85 -29.01 55.96
CA SER A 252 5.07 -27.81 56.25
C SER A 252 3.89 -27.59 55.28
N VAL A 253 3.33 -28.65 54.74
CA VAL A 253 2.22 -28.61 53.76
C VAL A 253 0.97 -27.89 54.28
N GLU A 254 0.76 -27.92 55.58
CA GLU A 254 -0.35 -27.28 56.29
C GLU A 254 -0.40 -25.74 56.06
N ILE A 255 0.72 -25.17 55.63
CA ILE A 255 0.79 -23.72 55.28
C ILE A 255 0.00 -23.41 54.00
N LEU A 256 -0.23 -24.41 53.12
CA LEU A 256 -0.97 -24.26 51.85
C LEU A 256 -2.48 -24.31 52.10
N THR A 257 -3.02 -23.21 52.60
CA THR A 257 -4.47 -23.04 52.66
C THR A 257 -5.06 -22.70 51.33
N PRO A 258 -6.34 -22.99 51.03
CA PRO A 258 -7.01 -22.64 49.78
C PRO A 258 -6.90 -21.13 49.43
N GLU A 259 -6.95 -20.30 50.46
CA GLU A 259 -6.83 -18.83 50.31
C GLU A 259 -5.45 -18.40 49.76
N LYS A 260 -4.38 -19.03 50.25
CA LYS A 260 -3.02 -18.76 49.81
C LYS A 260 -2.77 -19.26 48.38
N ILE A 261 -3.38 -20.37 48.02
CA ILE A 261 -3.34 -20.90 46.65
C ILE A 261 -4.06 -19.94 45.71
N LEU A 262 -5.23 -19.43 46.09
CA LEU A 262 -5.99 -18.47 45.32
C LEU A 262 -5.20 -17.13 45.18
N LEU A 263 -4.59 -16.66 46.27
CA LEU A 263 -3.76 -15.45 46.26
C LEU A 263 -2.56 -15.59 45.30
N TYR A 264 -1.91 -16.78 45.33
CA TYR A 264 -0.82 -17.10 44.42
C TYR A 264 -1.28 -17.04 42.94
N GLN A 265 -2.43 -17.60 42.60
CA GLN A 265 -2.98 -17.57 41.27
C GLN A 265 -3.31 -16.12 40.84
N LEU A 266 -3.88 -15.31 41.72
CA LEU A 266 -4.16 -13.90 41.46
C LEU A 266 -2.89 -13.07 41.21
N ILE A 267 -1.81 -13.32 41.97
CA ILE A 267 -0.51 -12.66 41.77
C ILE A 267 0.04 -12.98 40.35
N TRP A 268 -0.08 -14.23 39.89
CA TRP A 268 0.39 -14.60 38.54
C TRP A 268 -0.53 -14.15 37.41
N MET A 269 -1.80 -13.88 37.69
CA MET A 269 -2.73 -13.32 36.71
C MET A 269 -2.32 -11.89 36.29
N VAL A 270 -1.82 -11.08 37.21
CA VAL A 270 -1.44 -9.68 36.93
C VAL A 270 -0.34 -9.56 35.88
N PRO A 271 0.83 -10.21 36.00
CA PRO A 271 1.82 -10.16 34.93
C PRO A 271 1.33 -10.79 33.62
N GLY A 272 0.48 -11.80 33.65
CA GLY A 272 -0.16 -12.35 32.46
C GLY A 272 -1.00 -11.31 31.72
N LEU A 273 -1.84 -10.57 32.42
CA LEU A 273 -2.63 -9.48 31.86
C LEU A 273 -1.76 -8.32 31.31
N LEU A 274 -0.73 -7.90 32.07
CA LEU A 274 0.17 -6.82 31.65
C LEU A 274 0.93 -7.20 30.39
N VAL A 275 1.42 -8.41 30.27
CA VAL A 275 2.14 -8.91 29.07
C VAL A 275 1.22 -8.99 27.86
N THR A 276 -0.02 -9.44 28.05
CA THR A 276 -1.00 -9.48 26.95
C THR A 276 -1.38 -8.10 26.48
N GLU A 277 -1.57 -7.16 27.37
CA GLU A 277 -1.87 -5.75 27.04
C GLU A 277 -0.69 -5.08 26.34
N TRP A 278 0.53 -5.25 26.85
CA TRP A 278 1.74 -4.73 26.20
C TRP A 278 1.95 -5.31 24.80
N ALA A 279 1.72 -6.61 24.60
CA ALA A 279 1.85 -7.24 23.27
C ALA A 279 0.77 -6.77 22.28
N ARG A 280 -0.35 -6.21 22.76
CA ARG A 280 -1.39 -5.59 21.94
C ARG A 280 -0.98 -4.21 21.40
N THR A 281 -0.19 -3.48 22.16
CA THR A 281 0.22 -2.10 21.83
C THR A 281 1.48 -2.03 20.94
N VAL A 282 2.22 -3.12 20.79
CA VAL A 282 3.42 -3.28 19.94
C VAL A 282 3.08 -4.05 18.66
#